data_53a4efc1ad90f4ac7f81c59a464a9c24
#
_entry.id   53a4efc1ad90f4ac7f81c59a464a9c24
#
_cell.length_a   1.000
_cell.length_b   1.000
_cell.length_c   1.000
_cell.angle_alpha   90.00
_cell.angle_beta   90.00
_cell.angle_gamma   90.00
#
_symmetry.space_group_name_H-M   'P 1'
#
loop_
_entity.id
_entity.type
_entity.pdbx_description
1 polymer ?
#
loop_
_entity_poly.entity_id
_entity_poly.type
_entity_poly.pdbx_seq_one_letter_code
_entity_poly.pdbx_strand_id
1 'polypeptide(L)'
;KFGANLFCQEGSVRGGEGEKSNSNLTKQPHSLFVEYISANPTGPLHIGHVRGAVFGDCLVRLGRHLGANVRAEYYINDAGNQIALLGESISLYARENLLHQSVTYPEKFYRGDYIKPIAQEALERFGEEIFTDAARNDELAEFGKDKVLEIIKKDLADAKIEIESWASERSFYPQLEATLTRLKQSGEVYEKEGATYIQSTKLGDDQDRIVVRSDGRATYLAGDIVYHAAKFDTGFDR
;
A
#
# COMPACT_ATOMS: atom_id res chain seq x y z
N LYS A 1 0.22 12.66 -8.91
CA LYS A 1 -0.34 14.01 -9.14
C LYS A 1 -1.84 14.12 -8.81
N PHE A 2 -2.59 13.01 -8.73
CA PHE A 2 -4.04 13.03 -8.50
C PHE A 2 -4.46 13.26 -7.04
N GLY A 3 -3.68 12.83 -6.05
CA GLY A 3 -4.09 12.89 -4.64
C GLY A 3 -4.04 14.28 -3.99
N ALA A 4 -3.12 15.14 -4.42
CA ALA A 4 -2.85 16.40 -3.72
C ALA A 4 -3.97 17.44 -3.90
N ASN A 5 -4.67 17.44 -5.01
CA ASN A 5 -5.68 18.47 -5.32
C ASN A 5 -7.10 18.13 -4.81
N LEU A 6 -7.40 16.87 -4.51
CA LEU A 6 -8.73 16.44 -4.06
C LEU A 6 -9.06 16.85 -2.61
N PHE A 7 -8.04 17.07 -1.79
CA PHE A 7 -8.20 17.30 -0.35
C PHE A 7 -7.58 18.62 0.15
N CYS A 8 -6.83 19.35 -0.70
CA CYS A 8 -6.31 20.68 -0.35
C CYS A 8 -7.37 21.76 -0.66
N GLN A 9 -7.89 22.42 0.36
CA GLN A 9 -8.52 23.72 0.19
C GLN A 9 -7.42 24.72 -0.21
N GLU A 10 -7.65 25.46 -1.31
CA GLU A 10 -6.75 26.50 -1.80
C GLU A 10 -6.56 27.59 -0.72
N GLY A 11 -5.41 27.55 -0.08
CA GLY A 11 -4.86 28.75 0.55
C GLY A 11 -4.43 29.71 -0.57
N SER A 12 -5.17 30.78 -0.79
CA SER A 12 -4.93 31.76 -1.85
C SER A 12 -3.51 32.30 -1.79
N VAL A 13 -2.67 31.94 -2.75
CA VAL A 13 -1.42 32.66 -3.03
C VAL A 13 -1.77 33.83 -3.95
N ARG A 14 -1.97 35.02 -3.38
CA ARG A 14 -1.97 36.26 -4.13
C ARG A 14 -0.51 36.60 -4.48
N GLY A 15 -0.23 36.67 -5.77
CA GLY A 15 0.98 37.23 -6.28
C GLY A 15 1.08 38.75 -5.94
N GLY A 16 2.18 39.16 -5.38
CA GLY A 16 2.57 40.53 -5.15
C GLY A 16 4.05 40.66 -5.42
N GLU A 17 4.39 41.50 -6.40
CA GLU A 17 5.76 41.88 -6.74
C GLU A 17 6.44 42.70 -5.62
N GLY A 18 7.68 42.37 -5.37
CA GLY A 18 8.74 43.25 -4.88
C GLY A 18 8.69 43.71 -3.43
N GLU A 19 9.47 43.00 -2.58
CA GLU A 19 10.31 43.63 -1.58
C GLU A 19 11.32 42.63 -1.01
N LYS A 20 12.59 42.96 -1.12
CA LYS A 20 13.70 42.26 -0.46
C LYS A 20 13.61 42.60 1.03
N SER A 21 12.93 41.80 1.83
CA SER A 21 13.08 41.83 3.27
C SER A 21 13.74 40.52 3.73
N ASN A 22 14.93 40.69 4.28
CA ASN A 22 15.63 39.67 5.06
C ASN A 22 14.84 39.48 6.36
N SER A 23 13.68 38.83 6.29
CA SER A 23 12.92 38.39 7.46
C SER A 23 13.37 36.99 7.83
N ASN A 24 13.97 36.85 8.99
CA ASN A 24 14.25 35.61 9.68
C ASN A 24 13.05 34.64 9.51
N LEU A 25 13.24 33.64 8.65
CA LEU A 25 12.28 32.57 8.43
C LEU A 25 12.24 31.66 9.65
N THR A 26 11.53 32.06 10.68
CA THR A 26 10.92 31.11 11.62
C THR A 26 9.73 30.45 10.93
N LYS A 27 9.97 29.77 9.81
CA LYS A 27 8.99 28.83 9.27
C LYS A 27 8.90 27.70 10.27
N GLN A 28 7.69 27.45 10.78
CA GLN A 28 7.42 26.22 11.52
C GLN A 28 7.98 25.05 10.70
N PRO A 29 8.61 24.06 11.35
CA PRO A 29 9.13 22.91 10.63
C PRO A 29 8.00 22.27 9.86
N HIS A 30 8.18 22.09 8.56
CA HIS A 30 7.20 21.40 7.73
C HIS A 30 7.01 19.98 8.24
N SER A 31 5.79 19.46 8.14
CA SER A 31 5.51 18.07 8.39
C SER A 31 5.42 17.32 7.07
N LEU A 32 6.13 16.19 6.97
CA LEU A 32 6.24 15.38 5.76
C LEU A 32 5.77 13.96 6.05
N PHE A 33 4.86 13.46 5.21
CA PHE A 33 4.45 12.08 5.20
C PHE A 33 5.07 11.39 3.97
N VAL A 34 6.04 10.53 4.18
CA VAL A 34 6.80 9.88 3.11
C VAL A 34 6.47 8.40 3.07
N GLU A 35 5.74 7.99 2.03
CA GLU A 35 5.53 6.58 1.71
C GLU A 35 6.56 6.14 0.68
N TYR A 36 7.22 5.02 0.93
CA TYR A 36 8.21 4.49 0.00
C TYR A 36 8.39 2.98 0.12
N ILE A 37 8.98 2.37 -0.91
CA ILE A 37 9.10 0.93 -1.12
C ILE A 37 7.74 0.33 -1.47
N SER A 38 6.87 0.12 -0.49
CA SER A 38 5.49 -0.38 -0.63
C SER A 38 5.38 -1.56 -1.62
N ALA A 39 6.35 -2.49 -1.53
CA ALA A 39 6.36 -3.70 -2.34
C ALA A 39 5.27 -4.66 -1.88
N ASN A 40 4.66 -5.39 -2.83
CA ASN A 40 3.66 -6.40 -2.49
C ASN A 40 4.27 -7.49 -1.59
N PRO A 41 3.58 -7.92 -0.52
CA PRO A 41 4.10 -8.90 0.43
C PRO A 41 3.97 -10.33 -0.10
N THR A 42 4.47 -10.56 -1.32
CA THR A 42 4.42 -11.84 -2.03
C THR A 42 5.79 -12.45 -2.26
N GLY A 43 6.85 -11.77 -1.84
CA GLY A 43 8.24 -12.23 -1.91
C GLY A 43 9.23 -11.22 -1.31
N PRO A 44 10.50 -11.60 -1.18
CA PRO A 44 11.55 -10.73 -0.68
C PRO A 44 11.77 -9.50 -1.55
N LEU A 45 12.40 -8.47 -0.98
CA LEU A 45 12.80 -7.29 -1.73
C LEU A 45 13.86 -7.65 -2.78
N HIS A 46 13.78 -7.02 -3.95
CA HIS A 46 14.77 -7.16 -5.01
C HIS A 46 15.38 -5.79 -5.35
N ILE A 47 16.41 -5.80 -6.18
CA ILE A 47 17.20 -4.59 -6.53
C ILE A 47 16.32 -3.42 -7.06
N GLY A 48 15.21 -3.72 -7.73
CA GLY A 48 14.26 -2.71 -8.17
C GLY A 48 13.59 -1.94 -7.02
N HIS A 49 13.36 -2.60 -5.88
CA HIS A 49 12.82 -1.98 -4.68
C HIS A 49 13.87 -1.17 -3.91
N VAL A 50 15.14 -1.63 -3.93
CA VAL A 50 16.24 -1.00 -3.18
C VAL A 50 16.45 0.47 -3.59
N ARG A 51 16.32 0.79 -4.88
CA ARG A 51 16.43 2.17 -5.34
C ARG A 51 15.41 3.10 -4.66
N GLY A 52 14.15 2.68 -4.63
CA GLY A 52 13.08 3.42 -3.93
C GLY A 52 13.32 3.48 -2.43
N ALA A 53 13.81 2.39 -1.83
CA ALA A 53 14.13 2.30 -0.42
C ALA A 53 15.21 3.32 0.00
N VAL A 54 16.34 3.34 -0.71
CA VAL A 54 17.44 4.27 -0.43
C VAL A 54 17.02 5.72 -0.66
N PHE A 55 16.30 6.00 -1.76
CA PHE A 55 15.85 7.36 -2.05
C PHE A 55 14.87 7.88 -0.99
N GLY A 56 13.89 7.07 -0.59
CA GLY A 56 12.91 7.42 0.46
C GLY A 56 13.59 7.64 1.82
N ASP A 57 14.48 6.74 2.22
CA ASP A 57 15.23 6.87 3.47
C ASP A 57 16.12 8.13 3.49
N CYS A 58 16.78 8.46 2.38
CA CYS A 58 17.52 9.71 2.25
C CYS A 58 16.64 10.94 2.43
N LEU A 59 15.43 10.95 1.85
CA LEU A 59 14.48 12.06 2.02
C LEU A 59 14.02 12.18 3.47
N VAL A 60 13.71 11.07 4.13
CA VAL A 60 13.31 11.03 5.54
C VAL A 60 14.42 11.58 6.42
N ARG A 61 15.66 11.09 6.26
CA ARG A 61 16.82 11.53 7.06
C ARG A 61 17.14 13.01 6.81
N LEU A 62 17.11 13.45 5.56
CA LEU A 62 17.33 14.85 5.20
C LEU A 62 16.25 15.75 5.81
N GLY A 63 14.97 15.39 5.68
CA GLY A 63 13.88 16.15 6.26
C GLY A 63 14.03 16.31 7.78
N ARG A 64 14.32 15.21 8.48
CA ARG A 64 14.58 15.22 9.94
C ARG A 64 15.81 16.06 10.30
N HIS A 65 16.89 15.96 9.53
CA HIS A 65 18.08 16.77 9.74
C HIS A 65 17.80 18.29 9.60
N LEU A 66 16.89 18.64 8.70
CA LEU A 66 16.45 20.04 8.50
C LEU A 66 15.37 20.47 9.51
N GLY A 67 15.02 19.65 10.49
CA GLY A 67 14.07 19.97 11.53
C GLY A 67 12.61 19.73 11.16
N ALA A 68 12.31 19.09 10.03
CA ALA A 68 10.96 18.71 9.69
C ALA A 68 10.47 17.52 10.54
N ASN A 69 9.15 17.51 10.85
CA ASN A 69 8.50 16.34 11.39
C ASN A 69 8.22 15.36 10.24
N VAL A 70 8.95 14.24 10.17
CA VAL A 70 8.84 13.30 9.05
C VAL A 70 8.38 11.95 9.53
N ARG A 71 7.26 11.47 8.99
CA ARG A 71 6.74 10.11 9.15
C ARG A 71 7.09 9.27 7.93
N ALA A 72 7.74 8.14 8.17
CA ALA A 72 8.07 7.13 7.18
C ALA A 72 7.03 6.01 7.20
N GLU A 73 6.40 5.72 6.07
CA GLU A 73 5.38 4.69 5.96
C GLU A 73 5.65 3.70 4.83
N TYR A 74 5.29 2.45 5.09
CA TYR A 74 5.23 1.37 4.11
C TYR A 74 3.76 0.96 3.95
N TYR A 75 3.23 1.06 2.73
CA TYR A 75 1.90 0.58 2.40
C TYR A 75 1.95 -0.91 2.06
N ILE A 76 1.16 -1.70 2.78
CA ILE A 76 1.04 -3.15 2.58
C ILE A 76 -0.17 -3.39 1.68
N ASN A 77 0.08 -3.75 0.42
CA ASN A 77 -0.97 -4.18 -0.51
C ASN A 77 -1.36 -5.64 -0.18
N ASP A 78 -2.18 -5.80 0.83
CA ASP A 78 -2.66 -7.10 1.33
C ASP A 78 -4.11 -7.40 0.93
N ALA A 79 -4.69 -6.60 0.07
CA ALA A 79 -5.98 -6.84 -0.53
C ALA A 79 -5.84 -7.39 -1.96
N GLY A 80 -6.73 -8.32 -2.33
CA GLY A 80 -6.81 -8.85 -3.68
C GLY A 80 -6.15 -10.21 -3.89
N ASN A 81 -6.11 -10.64 -5.15
CA ASN A 81 -5.79 -12.03 -5.53
C ASN A 81 -4.32 -12.43 -5.32
N GLN A 82 -3.41 -11.46 -5.12
CA GLN A 82 -1.98 -11.78 -5.00
C GLN A 82 -1.66 -12.55 -3.72
N ILE A 83 -2.33 -12.22 -2.62
CA ILE A 83 -2.13 -12.92 -1.34
C ILE A 83 -2.71 -14.33 -1.41
N ALA A 84 -3.89 -14.51 -2.01
CA ALA A 84 -4.45 -15.84 -2.25
C ALA A 84 -3.52 -16.71 -3.12
N LEU A 85 -2.93 -16.12 -4.17
CA LEU A 85 -1.96 -16.80 -5.03
C LEU A 85 -0.68 -17.17 -4.28
N LEU A 86 -0.25 -16.37 -3.29
CA LEU A 86 0.87 -16.73 -2.42
C LEU A 86 0.54 -17.98 -1.59
N GLY A 87 -0.65 -18.04 -0.98
CA GLY A 87 -1.11 -19.21 -0.24
C GLY A 87 -1.13 -20.48 -1.11
N GLU A 88 -1.70 -20.38 -2.31
CA GLU A 88 -1.70 -21.48 -3.29
C GLU A 88 -0.27 -21.91 -3.65
N SER A 89 0.64 -20.98 -3.88
CA SER A 89 2.03 -21.26 -4.21
C SER A 89 2.77 -21.99 -3.09
N ILE A 90 2.52 -21.60 -1.83
CA ILE A 90 3.07 -22.29 -0.65
C ILE A 90 2.48 -23.69 -0.52
N SER A 91 1.16 -23.83 -0.74
CA SER A 91 0.48 -25.15 -0.71
C SER A 91 1.06 -26.09 -1.76
N LEU A 92 1.18 -25.66 -3.01
CA LEU A 92 1.74 -26.46 -4.11
C LEU A 92 3.17 -26.90 -3.80
N TYR A 93 4.01 -25.97 -3.31
CA TYR A 93 5.38 -26.29 -2.90
C TYR A 93 5.42 -27.35 -1.80
N ALA A 94 4.60 -27.20 -0.75
CA ALA A 94 4.56 -28.13 0.36
C ALA A 94 4.09 -29.52 -0.08
N ARG A 95 3.02 -29.59 -0.86
CA ARG A 95 2.47 -30.86 -1.37
C ARG A 95 3.49 -31.63 -2.21
N GLU A 96 4.21 -30.94 -3.09
CA GLU A 96 5.25 -31.59 -3.91
C GLU A 96 6.48 -31.98 -3.09
N ASN A 97 7.04 -31.04 -2.32
CA ASN A 97 8.38 -31.21 -1.75
C ASN A 97 8.40 -31.75 -0.31
N LEU A 98 7.33 -31.57 0.46
CA LEU A 98 7.24 -32.04 1.84
C LEU A 98 6.33 -33.26 1.96
N LEU A 99 5.23 -33.31 1.21
CA LEU A 99 4.26 -34.41 1.27
C LEU A 99 4.42 -35.42 0.13
N HIS A 100 5.35 -35.19 -0.79
CA HIS A 100 5.66 -36.08 -1.95
C HIS A 100 4.44 -36.40 -2.81
N GLN A 101 3.53 -35.44 -2.94
CA GLN A 101 2.33 -35.54 -3.79
C GLN A 101 2.62 -35.05 -5.20
N SER A 102 1.94 -35.64 -6.19
CA SER A 102 1.96 -35.09 -7.54
C SER A 102 1.08 -33.82 -7.59
N VAL A 103 1.64 -32.71 -8.10
CA VAL A 103 0.95 -31.45 -8.26
C VAL A 103 1.05 -30.93 -9.68
N THR A 104 0.07 -30.14 -10.09
CA THR A 104 0.12 -29.41 -11.36
C THR A 104 0.20 -27.93 -11.03
N TYR A 105 1.25 -27.27 -11.49
CA TYR A 105 1.42 -25.83 -11.29
C TYR A 105 0.58 -25.05 -12.30
N PRO A 106 -0.16 -24.02 -11.85
CA PRO A 106 -0.85 -23.11 -12.75
C PRO A 106 0.14 -22.23 -13.51
N GLU A 107 -0.33 -21.53 -14.53
CA GLU A 107 0.50 -20.61 -15.32
C GLU A 107 1.14 -19.53 -14.46
N LYS A 108 0.39 -19.02 -13.47
CA LYS A 108 0.84 -17.98 -12.53
C LYS A 108 0.98 -18.56 -11.15
N PHE A 109 2.17 -18.48 -10.59
CA PHE A 109 2.45 -18.79 -9.18
C PHE A 109 3.79 -18.19 -8.76
N TYR A 110 4.00 -18.05 -7.47
CA TYR A 110 5.25 -17.54 -6.94
C TYR A 110 6.29 -18.64 -6.80
N ARG A 111 7.54 -18.32 -7.10
CA ARG A 111 8.70 -19.21 -7.00
C ARG A 111 9.79 -18.52 -6.22
N GLY A 112 10.57 -19.30 -5.46
CA GLY A 112 11.77 -18.81 -4.78
C GLY A 112 12.08 -19.60 -3.53
N ASP A 113 13.32 -19.53 -3.12
CA ASP A 113 13.82 -20.27 -1.95
C ASP A 113 13.15 -19.84 -0.64
N TYR A 114 12.59 -18.64 -0.59
CA TYR A 114 11.86 -18.13 0.57
C TYR A 114 10.58 -18.92 0.88
N ILE A 115 9.98 -19.59 -0.11
CA ILE A 115 8.77 -20.40 0.09
C ILE A 115 9.06 -21.63 0.95
N LYS A 116 10.25 -22.22 0.79
CA LYS A 116 10.62 -23.44 1.52
C LYS A 116 10.51 -23.30 3.04
N PRO A 117 11.19 -22.36 3.70
CA PRO A 117 11.07 -22.21 5.15
C PRO A 117 9.65 -21.84 5.59
N ILE A 118 8.91 -21.06 4.80
CA ILE A 118 7.50 -20.72 5.09
C ILE A 118 6.64 -21.97 5.07
N ALA A 119 6.80 -22.82 4.06
CA ALA A 119 6.04 -24.07 3.96
C ALA A 119 6.39 -25.05 5.10
N GLN A 120 7.67 -25.15 5.49
CA GLN A 120 8.10 -25.98 6.61
C GLN A 120 7.49 -25.51 7.94
N GLU A 121 7.54 -24.21 8.22
CA GLU A 121 6.95 -23.65 9.44
C GLU A 121 5.42 -23.79 9.45
N ALA A 122 4.76 -23.64 8.27
CA ALA A 122 3.32 -23.88 8.15
C ALA A 122 2.95 -25.32 8.45
N LEU A 123 3.75 -26.30 7.98
CA LEU A 123 3.56 -27.71 8.26
C LEU A 123 3.68 -28.01 9.76
N GLU A 124 4.69 -27.47 10.41
CA GLU A 124 4.92 -27.64 11.86
C GLU A 124 3.79 -27.03 12.69
N ARG A 125 3.24 -25.89 12.26
CA ARG A 125 2.25 -25.15 13.01
C ARG A 125 0.81 -25.65 12.80
N PHE A 126 0.46 -26.00 11.58
CA PHE A 126 -0.93 -26.26 11.17
C PHE A 126 -1.18 -27.72 10.72
N GLY A 127 -0.11 -28.51 10.53
CA GLY A 127 -0.21 -29.87 9.99
C GLY A 127 -0.44 -29.90 8.47
N GLU A 128 -0.57 -31.11 7.92
CA GLU A 128 -0.69 -31.33 6.47
C GLU A 128 -2.01 -30.80 5.88
N GLU A 129 -3.07 -30.74 6.68
CA GLU A 129 -4.39 -30.32 6.24
C GLU A 129 -4.42 -28.89 5.71
N ILE A 130 -3.55 -28.00 6.19
CA ILE A 130 -3.44 -26.61 5.71
C ILE A 130 -3.15 -26.53 4.20
N PHE A 131 -2.49 -27.54 3.65
CA PHE A 131 -2.11 -27.59 2.24
C PHE A 131 -3.09 -28.35 1.34
N THR A 132 -3.98 -29.15 1.93
CA THR A 132 -4.88 -30.04 1.19
C THR A 132 -6.33 -29.59 1.25
N ASP A 133 -6.71 -28.83 2.26
CA ASP A 133 -8.04 -28.25 2.38
C ASP A 133 -8.08 -26.85 1.70
N ALA A 134 -8.75 -26.78 0.56
CA ALA A 134 -8.90 -25.53 -0.19
C ALA A 134 -9.62 -24.42 0.62
N ALA A 135 -10.46 -24.78 1.59
CA ALA A 135 -11.14 -23.81 2.45
C ALA A 135 -10.17 -23.07 3.40
N ARG A 136 -8.99 -23.64 3.63
CA ARG A 136 -7.94 -23.05 4.48
C ARG A 136 -6.90 -22.25 3.71
N ASN A 137 -7.06 -22.06 2.39
CA ASN A 137 -6.10 -21.30 1.60
C ASN A 137 -5.92 -19.87 2.11
N ASP A 138 -6.97 -19.21 2.57
CA ASP A 138 -6.88 -17.86 3.11
C ASP A 138 -6.05 -17.81 4.40
N GLU A 139 -6.15 -18.83 5.27
CA GLU A 139 -5.33 -18.95 6.48
C GLU A 139 -3.84 -19.12 6.13
N LEU A 140 -3.54 -19.98 5.15
CA LEU A 140 -2.18 -20.18 4.66
C LEU A 140 -1.62 -18.93 3.98
N ALA A 141 -2.46 -18.23 3.22
CA ALA A 141 -2.13 -16.99 2.52
C ALA A 141 -1.77 -15.87 3.50
N GLU A 142 -2.57 -15.68 4.56
CA GLU A 142 -2.27 -14.71 5.62
C GLU A 142 -0.97 -15.06 6.35
N PHE A 143 -0.80 -16.33 6.70
CA PHE A 143 0.45 -16.79 7.31
C PHE A 143 1.66 -16.52 6.40
N GLY A 144 1.56 -16.86 5.11
CA GLY A 144 2.61 -16.63 4.13
C GLY A 144 2.94 -15.15 3.96
N LYS A 145 1.93 -14.29 3.89
CA LYS A 145 2.06 -12.84 3.85
C LYS A 145 2.82 -12.30 5.06
N ASP A 146 2.45 -12.75 6.27
CA ASP A 146 3.09 -12.29 7.50
C ASP A 146 4.58 -12.71 7.54
N LYS A 147 4.89 -13.92 7.09
CA LYS A 147 6.28 -14.39 6.97
C LYS A 147 7.08 -13.60 5.93
N VAL A 148 6.50 -13.26 4.80
CA VAL A 148 7.15 -12.40 3.81
C VAL A 148 7.39 -11.01 4.38
N LEU A 149 6.44 -10.44 5.12
CA LEU A 149 6.63 -9.16 5.81
C LEU A 149 7.74 -9.21 6.86
N GLU A 150 7.90 -10.31 7.59
CA GLU A 150 9.04 -10.52 8.49
C GLU A 150 10.37 -10.46 7.73
N ILE A 151 10.47 -11.11 6.56
CA ILE A 151 11.64 -11.07 5.69
C ILE A 151 11.91 -9.62 5.24
N ILE A 152 10.91 -8.93 4.72
CA ILE A 152 11.01 -7.54 4.24
C ILE A 152 11.50 -6.63 5.38
N LYS A 153 10.91 -6.74 6.57
CA LYS A 153 11.30 -5.94 7.74
C LYS A 153 12.75 -6.20 8.14
N LYS A 154 13.17 -7.46 8.10
CA LYS A 154 14.54 -7.83 8.38
C LYS A 154 15.51 -7.25 7.36
N ASP A 155 15.22 -7.36 6.06
CA ASP A 155 16.06 -6.83 4.98
C ASP A 155 16.24 -5.31 5.11
N LEU A 156 15.14 -4.59 5.44
CA LEU A 156 15.19 -3.14 5.67
C LEU A 156 16.01 -2.79 6.92
N ALA A 157 15.86 -3.55 8.00
CA ALA A 157 16.64 -3.34 9.22
C ALA A 157 18.14 -3.59 8.98
N ASP A 158 18.50 -4.65 8.24
CA ASP A 158 19.88 -4.95 7.86
C ASP A 158 20.48 -3.82 6.98
N ALA A 159 19.65 -3.21 6.13
CA ALA A 159 20.02 -2.03 5.34
C ALA A 159 19.98 -0.71 6.15
N LYS A 160 19.62 -0.74 7.43
CA LYS A 160 19.44 0.43 8.32
C LYS A 160 18.39 1.43 7.80
N ILE A 161 17.36 0.92 7.16
CA ILE A 161 16.19 1.69 6.71
C ILE A 161 15.08 1.47 7.73
N GLU A 162 14.61 2.55 8.33
CA GLU A 162 13.60 2.53 9.38
C GLU A 162 12.25 3.00 8.86
N ILE A 163 11.26 2.12 8.97
CA ILE A 163 9.85 2.40 8.68
C ILE A 163 9.09 2.46 10.00
N GLU A 164 8.43 3.56 10.27
CA GLU A 164 7.67 3.79 11.52
C GLU A 164 6.24 3.27 11.43
N SER A 165 5.65 3.35 10.25
CA SER A 165 4.25 2.99 10.01
C SER A 165 4.14 1.93 8.91
N TRP A 166 3.37 0.89 9.21
CA TRP A 166 3.06 -0.22 8.30
C TRP A 166 1.56 -0.25 8.09
N ALA A 167 1.10 0.33 6.97
CA ALA A 167 -0.31 0.55 6.70
C ALA A 167 -0.89 -0.57 5.82
N SER A 168 -1.79 -1.38 6.37
CA SER A 168 -2.51 -2.42 5.62
C SER A 168 -3.63 -1.80 4.78
N GLU A 169 -3.69 -2.13 3.50
CA GLU A 169 -4.77 -1.70 2.60
C GLU A 169 -6.14 -2.07 3.15
N ARG A 170 -6.30 -3.28 3.66
CA ARG A 170 -7.57 -3.76 4.24
C ARG A 170 -8.06 -2.90 5.40
N SER A 171 -7.15 -2.27 6.15
CA SER A 171 -7.51 -1.44 7.31
C SER A 171 -8.26 -0.16 6.92
N PHE A 172 -8.18 0.24 5.66
CA PHE A 172 -8.83 1.45 5.15
C PHE A 172 -10.22 1.21 4.56
N TYR A 173 -10.55 -0.01 4.14
CA TYR A 173 -11.87 -0.30 3.55
C TYR A 173 -13.08 0.09 4.40
N PRO A 174 -13.07 -0.02 5.74
CA PRO A 174 -14.18 0.46 6.56
C PRO A 174 -14.46 1.97 6.42
N GLN A 175 -13.48 2.75 5.94
CA GLN A 175 -13.59 4.20 5.75
C GLN A 175 -14.10 4.58 4.35
N LEU A 176 -14.26 3.60 3.44
CA LEU A 176 -14.61 3.84 2.04
C LEU A 176 -15.91 4.60 1.90
N GLU A 177 -16.97 4.15 2.56
CA GLU A 177 -18.31 4.76 2.47
C GLU A 177 -18.29 6.22 2.96
N ALA A 178 -17.65 6.48 4.10
CA ALA A 178 -17.51 7.82 4.64
C ALA A 178 -16.71 8.74 3.71
N THR A 179 -15.63 8.22 3.13
CA THR A 179 -14.79 8.97 2.18
C THR A 179 -15.56 9.30 0.90
N LEU A 180 -16.28 8.33 0.33
CA LEU A 180 -17.12 8.55 -0.85
C LEU A 180 -18.24 9.54 -0.59
N THR A 181 -18.85 9.50 0.60
CA THR A 181 -19.87 10.46 1.01
C THR A 181 -19.30 11.88 1.05
N ARG A 182 -18.11 12.07 1.61
CA ARG A 182 -17.39 13.35 1.63
C ARG A 182 -17.12 13.87 0.21
N LEU A 183 -16.62 13.01 -0.68
CA LEU A 183 -16.37 13.36 -2.08
C LEU A 183 -17.63 13.65 -2.88
N LYS A 184 -18.74 12.98 -2.57
CA LYS A 184 -20.05 13.25 -3.18
C LYS A 184 -20.60 14.62 -2.77
N GLN A 185 -20.44 14.98 -1.49
CA GLN A 185 -20.84 16.29 -0.98
C GLN A 185 -20.04 17.45 -1.57
N SER A 186 -18.76 17.23 -1.88
CA SER A 186 -17.90 18.21 -2.55
C SER A 186 -18.10 18.25 -4.08
N GLY A 187 -18.92 17.35 -4.65
CA GLY A 187 -19.18 17.29 -6.09
C GLY A 187 -18.05 16.66 -6.90
N GLU A 188 -17.14 15.91 -6.26
CA GLU A 188 -16.01 15.26 -6.92
C GLU A 188 -16.34 13.86 -7.46
N VAL A 189 -17.43 13.26 -6.97
CA VAL A 189 -17.93 11.96 -7.46
C VAL A 189 -19.39 12.05 -7.84
N TYR A 190 -19.81 11.21 -8.79
CA TYR A 190 -21.18 11.08 -9.25
C TYR A 190 -21.54 9.64 -9.56
N GLU A 191 -22.84 9.35 -9.63
CA GLU A 191 -23.35 8.03 -10.01
C GLU A 191 -23.82 8.02 -11.47
N LYS A 192 -23.44 6.97 -12.20
CA LYS A 192 -23.89 6.73 -13.55
C LYS A 192 -24.02 5.22 -13.78
N GLU A 193 -25.16 4.77 -14.28
CA GLU A 193 -25.44 3.37 -14.61
C GLU A 193 -25.16 2.39 -13.44
N GLY A 194 -25.46 2.85 -12.21
CA GLY A 194 -25.26 2.09 -10.99
C GLY A 194 -23.79 2.03 -10.49
N ALA A 195 -22.87 2.67 -11.19
CA ALA A 195 -21.46 2.77 -10.78
C ALA A 195 -21.15 4.18 -10.25
N THR A 196 -20.20 4.29 -9.33
CA THR A 196 -19.70 5.57 -8.82
C THR A 196 -18.41 5.95 -9.55
N TYR A 197 -18.41 7.15 -10.12
CA TYR A 197 -17.28 7.72 -10.85
C TYR A 197 -16.68 8.90 -10.10
N ILE A 198 -15.34 9.04 -10.17
CA ILE A 198 -14.65 10.28 -9.79
C ILE A 198 -14.42 11.14 -11.05
N GLN A 199 -14.63 12.46 -10.91
CA GLN A 199 -14.48 13.43 -12.01
C GLN A 199 -13.00 13.73 -12.29
N SER A 200 -12.22 12.70 -12.63
CA SER A 200 -10.78 12.84 -12.87
C SER A 200 -10.46 13.67 -14.10
N THR A 201 -11.40 13.84 -15.02
CA THR A 201 -11.28 14.77 -16.17
C THR A 201 -11.08 16.22 -15.73
N LYS A 202 -11.69 16.65 -14.61
CA LYS A 202 -11.45 17.97 -14.03
C LYS A 202 -9.99 18.17 -13.56
N LEU A 203 -9.29 17.07 -13.33
CA LEU A 203 -7.90 17.05 -12.86
C LEU A 203 -6.89 16.76 -13.99
N GLY A 204 -7.37 16.70 -15.24
CA GLY A 204 -6.54 16.53 -16.42
C GLY A 204 -6.37 15.08 -16.90
N ASP A 205 -7.22 14.16 -16.44
CA ASP A 205 -7.29 12.79 -16.99
C ASP A 205 -8.07 12.81 -18.31
N ASP A 206 -7.92 11.74 -19.10
CA ASP A 206 -8.60 11.56 -20.39
C ASP A 206 -10.06 11.14 -20.23
N GLN A 207 -10.41 10.54 -19.10
CA GLN A 207 -11.78 10.10 -18.78
C GLN A 207 -12.01 10.03 -17.26
N ASP A 208 -13.26 10.12 -16.85
CA ASP A 208 -13.64 9.87 -15.46
C ASP A 208 -13.47 8.39 -15.10
N ARG A 209 -13.00 8.13 -13.90
CA ARG A 209 -12.65 6.78 -13.46
C ARG A 209 -13.68 6.18 -12.54
N ILE A 210 -13.94 4.88 -12.70
CA ILE A 210 -14.83 4.13 -11.82
C ILE A 210 -14.14 3.88 -10.48
N VAL A 211 -14.78 4.29 -9.41
CA VAL A 211 -14.36 4.04 -8.01
C VAL A 211 -15.08 2.83 -7.44
N VAL A 212 -16.42 2.76 -7.66
CA VAL A 212 -17.24 1.60 -7.29
C VAL A 212 -17.99 1.12 -8.52
N ARG A 213 -17.91 -0.16 -8.81
CA ARG A 213 -18.59 -0.78 -9.95
C ARG A 213 -20.10 -0.91 -9.69
N SER A 214 -20.87 -1.13 -10.75
CA SER A 214 -22.33 -1.33 -10.67
C SER A 214 -22.76 -2.56 -9.85
N ASP A 215 -21.86 -3.52 -9.65
CA ASP A 215 -22.06 -4.68 -8.77
C ASP A 215 -21.67 -4.42 -7.30
N GLY A 216 -21.35 -3.16 -6.96
CA GLY A 216 -20.96 -2.73 -5.61
C GLY A 216 -19.50 -2.99 -5.24
N ARG A 217 -18.70 -3.60 -6.12
CA ARG A 217 -17.29 -3.87 -5.83
C ARG A 217 -16.43 -2.62 -6.02
N ALA A 218 -15.63 -2.30 -5.00
CA ALA A 218 -14.62 -1.26 -5.07
C ALA A 218 -13.53 -1.61 -6.12
N THR A 219 -12.98 -0.57 -6.77
CA THR A 219 -11.81 -0.71 -7.64
C THR A 219 -10.53 -0.44 -6.85
N TYR A 220 -9.35 -0.70 -7.44
CA TYR A 220 -8.07 -0.28 -6.84
C TYR A 220 -8.02 1.21 -6.53
N LEU A 221 -8.60 2.04 -7.41
CA LEU A 221 -8.66 3.48 -7.20
C LEU A 221 -9.42 3.86 -5.92
N ALA A 222 -10.43 3.08 -5.52
CA ALA A 222 -11.14 3.29 -4.27
C ALA A 222 -10.22 3.12 -3.05
N GLY A 223 -9.38 2.09 -3.04
CA GLY A 223 -8.36 1.86 -2.01
C GLY A 223 -7.38 3.04 -1.93
N ASP A 224 -6.86 3.47 -3.07
CA ASP A 224 -5.94 4.60 -3.16
C ASP A 224 -6.59 5.90 -2.63
N ILE A 225 -7.84 6.17 -3.00
CA ILE A 225 -8.57 7.36 -2.55
C ILE A 225 -8.72 7.36 -1.03
N VAL A 226 -9.14 6.24 -0.44
CA VAL A 226 -9.34 6.14 1.02
C VAL A 226 -8.01 6.27 1.75
N TYR A 227 -6.97 5.62 1.27
CA TYR A 227 -5.64 5.70 1.85
C TYR A 227 -5.09 7.13 1.81
N HIS A 228 -5.20 7.82 0.67
CA HIS A 228 -4.78 9.21 0.57
C HIS A 228 -5.63 10.14 1.44
N ALA A 229 -6.94 9.91 1.52
CA ALA A 229 -7.79 10.66 2.44
C ALA A 229 -7.33 10.51 3.89
N ALA A 230 -7.04 9.27 4.32
CA ALA A 230 -6.52 9.01 5.66
C ALA A 230 -5.18 9.71 5.91
N LYS A 231 -4.27 9.78 4.92
CA LYS A 231 -3.02 10.56 5.04
C LYS A 231 -3.28 12.03 5.29
N PHE A 232 -4.18 12.65 4.53
CA PHE A 232 -4.53 14.07 4.71
C PHE A 232 -5.17 14.34 6.07
N ASP A 233 -5.97 13.40 6.57
CA ASP A 233 -6.61 13.51 7.89
C ASP A 233 -5.60 13.39 9.06
N THR A 234 -4.34 12.98 8.81
CA THR A 234 -3.27 12.97 9.83
C THR A 234 -2.75 14.36 10.17
N GLY A 235 -3.05 15.38 9.39
CA GLY A 235 -2.58 16.76 9.58
C GLY A 235 -1.14 17.03 9.15
N PHE A 236 -0.53 16.14 8.37
CA PHE A 236 0.76 16.42 7.72
C PHE A 236 0.58 17.40 6.55
N ASP A 237 1.52 18.32 6.37
CA ASP A 237 1.46 19.37 5.33
C ASP A 237 1.69 18.81 3.92
N ARG A 238 2.50 17.78 3.78
CA ARG A 238 2.94 17.16 2.53
C ARG A 238 3.23 15.68 2.68
#